data_58f440f99fc50a8191adcfb7060d908f
#
_entry.id   58f440f99fc50a8191adcfb7060d908f
#
_cell.length_a   1.000
_cell.length_b   1.000
_cell.length_c   1.000
_cell.angle_alpha   90.00
_cell.angle_beta   90.00
_cell.angle_gamma   90.00
#
_symmetry.space_group_name_H-M   'P 1'
#
loop_
_entity.id
_entity.type
_entity.pdbx_description
1 polymer ?
#
loop_
_entity_poly.entity_id
_entity_poly.type
_entity_poly.pdbx_seq_one_letter_code
_entity_poly.pdbx_strand_id
1 'polypeptide(L)'
;MMDQMRPILEAGLEKLGLDTGAVPALTEYAQLLLETNQVMNLTAITDPKDMATLHFLDCASLLTLADFPGKTVADVGSGAGFPGLPLKILCPSIQLTMVDSLGKRVNFLQTVCDALHLTGAEAIHARAEEFAASHRAGFDIVTSRAVAALPVLAELCLPLVKEGGWFLAMKSVDSDAETAAAAHALEILGGRLEKAEDYVIPGTDVRHRLLFIKKVKETPKKYPRAFAKIKKNPL
;
A
#
# COMPACT_ATOMS: atom_id res chain seq x y z
N MET A 1 23.63 3.89 11.21
CA MET A 1 22.18 3.99 10.97
C MET A 1 21.64 2.68 10.37
N MET A 2 22.08 2.25 9.20
CA MET A 2 21.65 0.97 8.59
C MET A 2 22.03 -0.25 9.44
N ASP A 3 23.17 -0.22 10.11
CA ASP A 3 23.60 -1.31 11.03
C ASP A 3 22.67 -1.50 12.23
N GLN A 4 21.96 -0.45 12.64
CA GLN A 4 20.94 -0.54 13.71
C GLN A 4 19.62 -1.11 13.17
N MET A 5 19.29 -0.86 11.90
CA MET A 5 18.05 -1.27 11.26
C MET A 5 18.05 -2.78 10.92
N ARG A 6 19.20 -3.31 10.46
CA ARG A 6 19.34 -4.71 10.04
C ARG A 6 18.85 -5.72 11.06
N PRO A 7 19.36 -5.73 12.32
CA PRO A 7 18.93 -6.73 13.30
C PRO A 7 17.43 -6.62 13.65
N ILE A 8 16.85 -5.42 13.56
CA ILE A 8 15.42 -5.22 13.80
C ILE A 8 14.60 -5.85 12.67
N LEU A 9 15.01 -5.64 11.41
CA LEU A 9 14.36 -6.25 10.25
C LEU A 9 14.49 -7.77 10.28
N GLU A 10 15.69 -8.31 10.56
CA GLU A 10 15.92 -9.74 10.67
C GLU A 10 14.98 -10.38 11.71
N ALA A 11 15.01 -9.90 12.94
CA ALA A 11 14.17 -10.41 14.02
C ALA A 11 12.66 -10.25 13.71
N GLY A 12 12.26 -9.15 13.08
CA GLY A 12 10.88 -8.90 12.71
C GLY A 12 10.38 -9.83 11.59
N LEU A 13 11.18 -10.06 10.55
CA LEU A 13 10.87 -10.97 9.45
C LEU A 13 10.84 -12.42 9.93
N GLU A 14 11.79 -12.84 10.77
CA GLU A 14 11.77 -14.17 11.42
C GLU A 14 10.47 -14.39 12.21
N LYS A 15 10.05 -13.40 12.99
CA LYS A 15 8.79 -13.46 13.75
C LYS A 15 7.57 -13.60 12.83
N LEU A 16 7.61 -13.05 11.64
CA LEU A 16 6.58 -13.17 10.61
C LEU A 16 6.71 -14.47 9.79
N GLY A 17 7.79 -15.25 9.95
CA GLY A 17 8.07 -16.42 9.12
C GLY A 17 8.44 -16.07 7.68
N LEU A 18 8.98 -14.86 7.45
CA LEU A 18 9.39 -14.38 6.14
C LEU A 18 10.91 -14.49 5.93
N ASP A 19 11.32 -14.52 4.67
CA ASP A 19 12.74 -14.66 4.29
C ASP A 19 13.56 -13.42 4.71
N THR A 20 14.57 -13.64 5.54
CA THR A 20 15.53 -12.60 5.96
C THR A 20 16.55 -12.24 4.89
N GLY A 21 16.68 -13.05 3.84
CA GLY A 21 17.54 -12.75 2.68
C GLY A 21 17.20 -11.44 1.97
N ALA A 22 15.99 -10.92 2.19
CA ALA A 22 15.55 -9.62 1.68
C ALA A 22 16.09 -8.40 2.46
N VAL A 23 16.67 -8.58 3.67
CA VAL A 23 17.14 -7.49 4.54
C VAL A 23 18.15 -6.56 3.85
N PRO A 24 19.13 -7.03 3.07
CA PRO A 24 20.02 -6.14 2.33
C PRO A 24 19.28 -5.16 1.41
N ALA A 25 18.30 -5.66 0.62
CA ALA A 25 17.50 -4.83 -0.28
C ALA A 25 16.61 -3.83 0.48
N LEU A 26 15.99 -4.25 1.59
CA LEU A 26 15.20 -3.35 2.44
C LEU A 26 16.06 -2.24 3.06
N THR A 27 17.30 -2.56 3.47
CA THR A 27 18.21 -1.56 4.02
C THR A 27 18.75 -0.60 2.96
N GLU A 28 19.01 -1.07 1.74
CA GLU A 28 19.39 -0.23 0.61
C GLU A 28 18.25 0.73 0.24
N TYR A 29 17.03 0.24 0.17
CA TYR A 29 15.85 1.10 -0.02
C TYR A 29 15.72 2.15 1.09
N ALA A 30 15.92 1.78 2.36
CA ALA A 30 15.90 2.72 3.48
C ALA A 30 16.97 3.81 3.34
N GLN A 31 18.17 3.46 2.88
CA GLN A 31 19.26 4.40 2.63
C GLN A 31 18.86 5.41 1.55
N LEU A 32 18.36 4.95 0.39
CA LEU A 32 17.87 5.78 -0.71
C LEU A 32 16.74 6.72 -0.24
N LEU A 33 15.82 6.19 0.58
CA LEU A 33 14.73 6.98 1.15
C LEU A 33 15.24 8.11 2.04
N LEU A 34 16.18 7.84 2.93
CA LEU A 34 16.74 8.85 3.84
C LEU A 34 17.53 9.93 3.10
N GLU A 35 18.33 9.53 2.11
CA GLU A 35 19.10 10.47 1.28
C GLU A 35 18.15 11.41 0.52
N THR A 36 17.12 10.84 -0.13
CA THR A 36 16.14 11.61 -0.87
C THR A 36 15.27 12.47 0.04
N ASN A 37 14.97 11.98 1.25
CA ASN A 37 14.13 12.69 2.22
C ASN A 37 14.75 14.01 2.69
N GLN A 38 16.07 14.17 2.60
CA GLN A 38 16.76 15.44 2.93
C GLN A 38 16.32 16.60 2.02
N VAL A 39 15.83 16.29 0.82
CA VAL A 39 15.44 17.30 -0.19
C VAL A 39 13.97 17.24 -0.57
N MET A 40 13.23 16.16 -0.23
CA MET A 40 11.88 15.95 -0.78
C MET A 40 10.76 15.74 0.24
N ASN A 41 11.01 15.63 1.52
CA ASN A 41 9.98 15.33 2.55
C ASN A 41 9.06 14.16 2.16
N LEU A 42 9.65 12.99 1.90
CA LEU A 42 8.93 11.76 1.53
C LEU A 42 8.27 11.10 2.74
N THR A 43 8.91 11.20 3.91
CA THR A 43 8.43 10.64 5.17
C THR A 43 8.84 11.52 6.35
N ALA A 44 8.00 11.53 7.41
CA ALA A 44 8.33 12.12 8.69
C ALA A 44 9.14 11.17 9.60
N ILE A 45 9.13 9.85 9.29
CA ILE A 45 9.83 8.84 10.07
C ILE A 45 11.25 8.70 9.54
N THR A 46 12.23 9.14 10.34
CA THR A 46 13.65 9.14 9.98
C THR A 46 14.52 8.36 10.98
N ASP A 47 13.98 8.02 12.15
CA ASP A 47 14.64 7.14 13.10
C ASP A 47 14.76 5.72 12.54
N PRO A 48 15.91 5.05 12.60
CA PRO A 48 16.12 3.74 12.00
C PRO A 48 15.22 2.65 12.58
N LYS A 49 14.95 2.68 13.88
CA LYS A 49 14.09 1.71 14.55
C LYS A 49 12.64 1.89 14.11
N ASP A 50 12.15 3.14 14.12
CA ASP A 50 10.79 3.45 13.71
C ASP A 50 10.59 3.19 12.21
N MET A 51 11.59 3.46 11.39
CA MET A 51 11.56 3.14 9.97
C MET A 51 11.49 1.63 9.75
N ALA A 52 12.33 0.84 10.42
CA ALA A 52 12.30 -0.61 10.32
C ALA A 52 10.92 -1.17 10.72
N THR A 53 10.36 -0.69 11.82
CA THR A 53 9.09 -1.20 12.37
C THR A 53 7.87 -0.62 11.68
N LEU A 54 7.68 0.72 11.75
CA LEU A 54 6.44 1.41 11.33
C LEU A 54 6.33 1.57 9.79
N HIS A 55 7.42 1.33 9.04
CA HIS A 55 7.36 1.29 7.60
C HIS A 55 7.52 -0.13 7.06
N PHE A 56 8.69 -0.77 7.28
CA PHE A 56 9.01 -2.03 6.61
C PHE A 56 8.27 -3.23 7.22
N LEU A 57 8.33 -3.44 8.54
CA LEU A 57 7.68 -4.57 9.18
C LEU A 57 6.15 -4.44 9.21
N ASP A 58 5.64 -3.21 9.29
CA ASP A 58 4.22 -2.93 9.09
C ASP A 58 3.72 -3.43 7.73
N CYS A 59 4.44 -3.09 6.65
CA CYS A 59 4.11 -3.57 5.30
C CYS A 59 4.33 -5.09 5.15
N ALA A 60 5.42 -5.64 5.71
CA ALA A 60 5.73 -7.06 5.68
C ALA A 60 4.62 -7.91 6.32
N SER A 61 3.97 -7.39 7.37
CA SER A 61 2.86 -8.07 8.04
C SER A 61 1.70 -8.42 7.10
N LEU A 62 1.50 -7.65 6.02
CA LEU A 62 0.45 -7.94 5.05
C LEU A 62 0.65 -9.29 4.34
N LEU A 63 1.91 -9.72 4.15
CA LEU A 63 2.22 -11.00 3.51
C LEU A 63 1.79 -12.22 4.34
N THR A 64 1.59 -12.05 5.64
CA THR A 64 1.07 -13.09 6.53
C THR A 64 -0.46 -13.08 6.63
N LEU A 65 -1.09 -11.99 6.19
CA LEU A 65 -2.54 -11.77 6.31
C LEU A 65 -3.29 -12.05 5.01
N ALA A 66 -2.63 -11.88 3.84
CA ALA A 66 -3.25 -12.03 2.52
C ALA A 66 -2.32 -12.77 1.54
N ASP A 67 -2.94 -13.39 0.52
CA ASP A 67 -2.25 -14.17 -0.51
C ASP A 67 -1.77 -13.27 -1.66
N PHE A 68 -0.49 -12.93 -1.67
CA PHE A 68 0.15 -12.07 -2.67
C PHE A 68 0.91 -12.79 -3.80
N PRO A 69 1.49 -13.99 -3.59
CA PRO A 69 2.34 -14.62 -4.61
C PRO A 69 1.68 -14.72 -5.99
N GLY A 70 2.37 -14.20 -7.01
CA GLY A 70 1.92 -14.23 -8.41
C GLY A 70 0.77 -13.27 -8.77
N LYS A 71 0.32 -12.43 -7.84
CA LYS A 71 -0.78 -11.48 -8.05
C LYS A 71 -0.34 -10.21 -8.76
N THR A 72 -1.28 -9.62 -9.51
CA THR A 72 -1.17 -8.24 -9.99
C THR A 72 -1.64 -7.30 -8.87
N VAL A 73 -0.77 -6.38 -8.45
CA VAL A 73 -1.01 -5.49 -7.30
C VAL A 73 -0.90 -4.04 -7.74
N ALA A 74 -1.89 -3.21 -7.42
CA ALA A 74 -1.77 -1.76 -7.53
C ALA A 74 -1.65 -1.15 -6.13
N ASP A 75 -0.68 -0.25 -5.95
CA ASP A 75 -0.53 0.56 -4.75
C ASP A 75 -0.94 2.01 -5.07
N VAL A 76 -2.06 2.46 -4.51
CA VAL A 76 -2.68 3.75 -4.84
C VAL A 76 -2.29 4.81 -3.82
N GLY A 77 -1.62 5.86 -4.32
CA GLY A 77 -1.03 6.90 -3.48
C GLY A 77 0.23 6.40 -2.78
N SER A 78 1.12 5.75 -3.53
CA SER A 78 2.29 5.03 -3.01
C SER A 78 3.26 5.89 -2.19
N GLY A 79 3.29 7.20 -2.45
CA GLY A 79 4.13 8.14 -1.71
C GLY A 79 5.60 7.79 -1.79
N ALA A 80 6.18 7.41 -0.66
CA ALA A 80 7.54 6.90 -0.58
C ALA A 80 7.67 5.41 -0.95
N GLY A 81 6.59 4.74 -1.44
CA GLY A 81 6.60 3.35 -1.87
C GLY A 81 5.99 2.35 -0.90
N PHE A 82 5.21 2.82 0.08
CA PHE A 82 4.61 1.96 1.11
C PHE A 82 3.10 1.78 0.91
N PRO A 83 2.57 0.54 0.87
CA PRO A 83 3.27 -0.72 1.15
C PRO A 83 3.93 -1.39 -0.07
N GLY A 84 3.76 -0.87 -1.29
CA GLY A 84 4.09 -1.55 -2.54
C GLY A 84 5.52 -2.09 -2.62
N LEU A 85 6.54 -1.25 -2.41
CA LEU A 85 7.95 -1.66 -2.54
C LEU A 85 8.38 -2.73 -1.54
N PRO A 86 8.09 -2.62 -0.21
CA PRO A 86 8.39 -3.72 0.71
C PRO A 86 7.72 -5.03 0.34
N LEU A 87 6.45 -4.99 -0.11
CA LEU A 87 5.75 -6.19 -0.59
C LEU A 87 6.45 -6.81 -1.80
N LYS A 88 6.90 -5.99 -2.75
CA LYS A 88 7.63 -6.45 -3.94
C LYS A 88 8.99 -7.05 -3.61
N ILE A 89 9.74 -6.43 -2.71
CA ILE A 89 11.05 -6.90 -2.27
C ILE A 89 10.93 -8.26 -1.56
N LEU A 90 9.95 -8.40 -0.68
CA LEU A 90 9.72 -9.62 0.10
C LEU A 90 8.97 -10.72 -0.67
N CYS A 91 8.23 -10.37 -1.70
CA CYS A 91 7.48 -11.30 -2.57
C CYS A 91 7.73 -10.96 -4.05
N PRO A 92 8.90 -11.36 -4.61
CA PRO A 92 9.32 -10.97 -5.97
C PRO A 92 8.36 -11.38 -7.09
N SER A 93 7.49 -12.37 -6.86
CA SER A 93 6.52 -12.85 -7.87
C SER A 93 5.34 -11.89 -8.10
N ILE A 94 5.15 -10.87 -7.26
CA ILE A 94 4.13 -9.83 -7.45
C ILE A 94 4.44 -9.03 -8.73
N GLN A 95 3.38 -8.72 -9.51
CA GLN A 95 3.45 -7.69 -10.56
C GLN A 95 2.89 -6.40 -9.95
N LEU A 96 3.77 -5.44 -9.65
CA LEU A 96 3.45 -4.24 -8.89
C LEU A 96 3.33 -3.00 -9.80
N THR A 97 2.22 -2.29 -9.69
CA THR A 97 2.03 -0.95 -10.26
C THR A 97 1.81 0.05 -9.13
N MET A 98 2.70 1.02 -9.00
CA MET A 98 2.62 2.09 -8.00
C MET A 98 2.12 3.36 -8.65
N VAL A 99 1.11 4.01 -8.06
CA VAL A 99 0.49 5.22 -8.62
C VAL A 99 0.60 6.36 -7.63
N ASP A 100 1.21 7.47 -8.05
CA ASP A 100 1.21 8.72 -7.26
C ASP A 100 1.02 9.95 -8.16
N SER A 101 0.34 10.96 -7.65
CA SER A 101 0.03 12.21 -8.38
C SER A 101 1.18 13.21 -8.40
N LEU A 102 2.26 12.96 -7.67
CA LEU A 102 3.43 13.83 -7.62
C LEU A 102 4.60 13.21 -8.38
N GLY A 103 4.95 13.78 -9.54
CA GLY A 103 6.01 13.26 -10.41
C GLY A 103 7.35 13.04 -9.71
N LYS A 104 7.73 13.91 -8.75
CA LYS A 104 8.95 13.73 -7.96
C LYS A 104 8.93 12.47 -7.07
N ARG A 105 7.76 12.04 -6.57
CA ARG A 105 7.62 10.78 -5.84
C ARG A 105 7.74 9.59 -6.78
N VAL A 106 7.12 9.67 -7.94
CA VAL A 106 7.24 8.65 -8.99
C VAL A 106 8.68 8.46 -9.43
N ASN A 107 9.43 9.55 -9.62
CA ASN A 107 10.87 9.48 -9.93
C ASN A 107 11.66 8.77 -8.83
N PHE A 108 11.35 9.04 -7.55
CA PHE A 108 11.97 8.32 -6.44
C PHE A 108 11.63 6.82 -6.46
N LEU A 109 10.35 6.46 -6.67
CA LEU A 109 9.94 5.06 -6.79
C LEU A 109 10.70 4.34 -7.91
N GLN A 110 10.84 5.00 -9.07
CA GLN A 110 11.61 4.45 -10.18
C GLN A 110 13.09 4.29 -9.81
N THR A 111 13.70 5.28 -9.12
CA THR A 111 15.08 5.19 -8.64
C THR A 111 15.28 3.96 -7.75
N VAL A 112 14.35 3.66 -6.84
CA VAL A 112 14.42 2.46 -5.99
C VAL A 112 14.28 1.19 -6.82
N CYS A 113 13.32 1.14 -7.77
CA CYS A 113 13.15 -0.01 -8.65
C CYS A 113 14.41 -0.32 -9.46
N ASP A 114 15.07 0.71 -10.00
CA ASP A 114 16.28 0.58 -10.80
C ASP A 114 17.48 0.14 -9.94
N ALA A 115 17.69 0.76 -8.79
CA ALA A 115 18.78 0.44 -7.86
C ALA A 115 18.70 -1.00 -7.35
N LEU A 116 17.51 -1.46 -7.01
CA LEU A 116 17.26 -2.81 -6.51
C LEU A 116 16.97 -3.84 -7.61
N HIS A 117 17.04 -3.44 -8.88
CA HIS A 117 16.73 -4.29 -10.03
C HIS A 117 15.39 -5.03 -9.94
N LEU A 118 14.34 -4.33 -9.48
CA LEU A 118 13.01 -4.92 -9.27
C LEU A 118 12.28 -5.13 -10.61
N THR A 119 12.33 -6.34 -11.13
CA THR A 119 11.58 -6.71 -12.35
C THR A 119 10.10 -6.88 -12.04
N GLY A 120 9.21 -6.41 -12.93
CA GLY A 120 7.75 -6.48 -12.70
C GLY A 120 7.26 -5.49 -11.63
N ALA A 121 7.96 -4.37 -11.48
CA ALA A 121 7.53 -3.21 -10.71
C ALA A 121 7.59 -1.98 -11.62
N GLU A 122 6.54 -1.17 -11.60
CA GLU A 122 6.46 0.07 -12.36
C GLU A 122 5.87 1.20 -11.49
N ALA A 123 6.30 2.43 -11.74
CA ALA A 123 5.81 3.63 -11.07
C ALA A 123 5.15 4.57 -12.09
N ILE A 124 3.89 4.93 -11.85
CA ILE A 124 3.07 5.71 -12.78
C ILE A 124 2.70 7.05 -12.18
N HIS A 125 3.04 8.14 -12.90
CA HIS A 125 2.62 9.49 -12.56
C HIS A 125 1.21 9.72 -13.08
N ALA A 126 0.22 9.57 -12.22
CA ALA A 126 -1.19 9.80 -12.55
C ALA A 126 -1.99 10.17 -11.29
N ARG A 127 -3.11 10.84 -11.48
CA ARG A 127 -4.13 10.92 -10.44
C ARG A 127 -4.84 9.57 -10.33
N ALA A 128 -5.17 9.17 -9.10
CA ALA A 128 -5.78 7.86 -8.83
C ALA A 128 -7.10 7.66 -9.60
N GLU A 129 -7.94 8.69 -9.70
CA GLU A 129 -9.21 8.63 -10.43
C GLU A 129 -9.01 8.51 -11.96
N GLU A 130 -7.97 9.12 -12.51
CA GLU A 130 -7.65 9.02 -13.94
C GLU A 130 -7.07 7.65 -14.26
N PHE A 131 -6.17 7.16 -13.41
CA PHE A 131 -5.62 5.82 -13.53
C PHE A 131 -6.70 4.76 -13.40
N ALA A 132 -7.60 4.89 -12.41
CA ALA A 132 -8.70 3.96 -12.20
C ALA A 132 -9.70 3.94 -13.38
N ALA A 133 -9.91 5.06 -14.07
CA ALA A 133 -10.77 5.10 -15.25
C ALA A 133 -10.21 4.29 -16.42
N SER A 134 -8.87 4.25 -16.60
CA SER A 134 -8.18 3.57 -17.71
C SER A 134 -7.76 2.13 -17.40
N HIS A 135 -7.67 1.73 -16.12
CA HIS A 135 -7.18 0.41 -15.68
C HIS A 135 -8.23 -0.37 -14.88
N ARG A 136 -9.51 -0.24 -15.28
CA ARG A 136 -10.62 -0.90 -14.60
C ARG A 136 -10.44 -2.41 -14.53
N ALA A 137 -10.75 -2.97 -13.35
CA ALA A 137 -10.68 -4.42 -13.10
C ALA A 137 -9.37 -5.06 -13.59
N GLY A 138 -8.25 -4.33 -13.43
CA GLY A 138 -6.93 -4.77 -13.89
C GLY A 138 -6.13 -5.55 -12.84
N PHE A 139 -6.48 -5.43 -11.56
CA PHE A 139 -5.64 -5.91 -10.46
C PHE A 139 -6.34 -6.94 -9.59
N ASP A 140 -5.60 -7.95 -9.18
CA ASP A 140 -6.07 -8.96 -8.22
C ASP A 140 -6.18 -8.37 -6.82
N ILE A 141 -5.21 -7.49 -6.48
CA ILE A 141 -5.16 -6.78 -5.20
C ILE A 141 -4.90 -5.29 -5.48
N VAL A 142 -5.60 -4.43 -4.76
CA VAL A 142 -5.30 -3.01 -4.67
C VAL A 142 -4.99 -2.67 -3.21
N THR A 143 -3.89 -1.96 -2.97
CA THR A 143 -3.50 -1.49 -1.63
C THR A 143 -3.52 0.02 -1.56
N SER A 144 -3.71 0.55 -0.35
CA SER A 144 -3.51 1.97 -0.06
C SER A 144 -3.22 2.16 1.43
N ARG A 145 -2.28 3.07 1.76
CA ARG A 145 -1.90 3.44 3.13
C ARG A 145 -1.86 4.96 3.29
N ALA A 146 -2.54 5.48 4.33
CA ALA A 146 -2.45 6.89 4.75
C ALA A 146 -2.78 7.96 3.69
N VAL A 147 -3.64 7.65 2.71
CA VAL A 147 -3.99 8.57 1.61
C VAL A 147 -5.22 9.42 1.94
N ALA A 148 -6.31 8.80 2.35
CA ALA A 148 -7.59 9.47 2.63
C ALA A 148 -8.52 8.60 3.49
N ALA A 149 -9.68 9.14 3.86
CA ALA A 149 -10.75 8.39 4.51
C ALA A 149 -11.30 7.29 3.60
N LEU A 150 -11.78 6.19 4.21
CA LEU A 150 -12.19 4.98 3.49
C LEU A 150 -13.27 5.22 2.42
N PRO A 151 -14.31 6.05 2.61
CA PRO A 151 -15.27 6.35 1.55
C PRO A 151 -14.62 6.94 0.29
N VAL A 152 -13.63 7.82 0.48
CA VAL A 152 -12.84 8.40 -0.63
C VAL A 152 -11.96 7.35 -1.29
N LEU A 153 -11.23 6.56 -0.48
CA LEU A 153 -10.37 5.48 -0.99
C LEU A 153 -11.15 4.42 -1.73
N ALA A 154 -12.34 4.06 -1.27
CA ALA A 154 -13.18 3.07 -1.93
C ALA A 154 -13.48 3.48 -3.38
N GLU A 155 -13.79 4.75 -3.62
CA GLU A 155 -14.08 5.23 -4.98
C GLU A 155 -12.82 5.28 -5.87
N LEU A 156 -11.64 5.50 -5.31
CA LEU A 156 -10.38 5.50 -6.04
C LEU A 156 -9.85 4.09 -6.34
N CYS A 157 -10.05 3.14 -5.42
CA CYS A 157 -9.42 1.82 -5.45
C CYS A 157 -10.32 0.72 -6.02
N LEU A 158 -11.62 0.66 -5.66
CA LEU A 158 -12.51 -0.42 -6.09
C LEU A 158 -12.71 -0.53 -7.61
N PRO A 159 -12.69 0.56 -8.41
CA PRO A 159 -12.75 0.42 -9.86
C PRO A 159 -11.57 -0.35 -10.47
N LEU A 160 -10.40 -0.36 -9.81
CA LEU A 160 -9.19 -1.06 -10.24
C LEU A 160 -9.24 -2.56 -9.96
N VAL A 161 -10.00 -2.98 -8.95
CA VAL A 161 -10.04 -4.37 -8.48
C VAL A 161 -10.86 -5.24 -9.43
N LYS A 162 -10.31 -6.39 -9.85
CA LYS A 162 -11.04 -7.46 -10.55
C LYS A 162 -12.19 -7.98 -9.69
N GLU A 163 -13.29 -8.43 -10.31
CA GLU A 163 -14.29 -9.21 -9.56
C GLU A 163 -13.64 -10.45 -8.94
N GLY A 164 -13.96 -10.69 -7.67
CA GLY A 164 -13.28 -11.72 -6.88
C GLY A 164 -11.94 -11.31 -6.30
N GLY A 165 -11.40 -10.14 -6.66
CA GLY A 165 -10.17 -9.56 -6.09
C GLY A 165 -10.41 -8.81 -4.78
N TRP A 166 -9.36 -8.14 -4.29
CA TRP A 166 -9.36 -7.49 -2.99
C TRP A 166 -8.88 -6.04 -3.03
N PHE A 167 -9.58 -5.16 -2.33
CA PHE A 167 -9.01 -3.90 -1.87
C PHE A 167 -8.59 -4.07 -0.41
N LEU A 168 -7.28 -3.96 -0.16
CA LEU A 168 -6.64 -4.08 1.16
C LEU A 168 -6.27 -2.69 1.67
N ALA A 169 -7.06 -2.15 2.59
CA ALA A 169 -6.82 -0.80 3.14
C ALA A 169 -6.13 -0.89 4.50
N MET A 170 -4.91 -0.34 4.60
CA MET A 170 -4.18 -0.22 5.87
C MET A 170 -4.71 0.97 6.65
N LYS A 171 -5.15 0.71 7.88
CA LYS A 171 -5.77 1.69 8.77
C LYS A 171 -5.25 1.58 10.21
N SER A 172 -5.51 2.61 11.04
CA SER A 172 -5.38 2.51 12.48
C SER A 172 -6.50 1.63 13.06
N VAL A 173 -6.31 1.10 14.26
CA VAL A 173 -7.34 0.32 14.96
C VAL A 173 -8.59 1.14 15.27
N ASP A 174 -8.49 2.47 15.38
CA ASP A 174 -9.60 3.41 15.64
C ASP A 174 -10.41 3.76 14.39
N SER A 175 -10.46 2.87 13.39
CA SER A 175 -11.12 3.11 12.10
C SER A 175 -12.58 2.64 12.02
N ASP A 176 -13.22 2.27 13.14
CA ASP A 176 -14.58 1.73 13.13
C ASP A 176 -15.62 2.72 12.58
N ALA A 177 -15.58 3.97 13.03
CA ALA A 177 -16.49 5.02 12.56
C ALA A 177 -16.31 5.31 11.07
N GLU A 178 -15.05 5.36 10.59
CA GLU A 178 -14.72 5.54 9.19
C GLU A 178 -15.19 4.35 8.33
N THR A 179 -15.02 3.15 8.86
CA THR A 179 -15.44 1.90 8.20
C THR A 179 -16.96 1.84 8.07
N ALA A 180 -17.68 2.19 9.12
CA ALA A 180 -19.14 2.28 9.09
C ALA A 180 -19.63 3.33 8.08
N ALA A 181 -19.00 4.51 8.04
CA ALA A 181 -19.32 5.56 7.09
C ALA A 181 -19.10 5.15 5.63
N ALA A 182 -18.20 4.20 5.37
CA ALA A 182 -17.90 3.72 4.02
C ALA A 182 -18.91 2.67 3.50
N ALA A 183 -19.83 2.14 4.32
CA ALA A 183 -20.71 1.03 3.95
C ALA A 183 -21.50 1.31 2.66
N HIS A 184 -22.08 2.52 2.54
CA HIS A 184 -22.82 2.92 1.35
C HIS A 184 -21.92 3.04 0.11
N ALA A 185 -20.73 3.62 0.25
CA ALA A 185 -19.74 3.72 -0.82
C ALA A 185 -19.34 2.33 -1.32
N LEU A 186 -19.04 1.41 -0.40
CA LEU A 186 -18.66 0.03 -0.76
C LEU A 186 -19.77 -0.66 -1.57
N GLU A 187 -21.01 -0.58 -1.11
CA GLU A 187 -22.16 -1.19 -1.79
C GLU A 187 -22.31 -0.65 -3.22
N ILE A 188 -22.28 0.67 -3.41
CA ILE A 188 -22.41 1.31 -4.73
C ILE A 188 -21.27 0.91 -5.66
N LEU A 189 -20.05 0.85 -5.14
CA LEU A 189 -18.85 0.59 -5.92
C LEU A 189 -18.58 -0.90 -6.18
N GLY A 190 -19.45 -1.78 -5.65
CA GLY A 190 -19.35 -3.21 -5.83
C GLY A 190 -18.34 -3.88 -4.90
N GLY A 191 -18.05 -3.25 -3.78
CA GLY A 191 -17.23 -3.81 -2.69
C GLY A 191 -18.08 -4.33 -1.54
N ARG A 192 -17.54 -5.27 -0.77
CA ARG A 192 -18.10 -5.73 0.50
C ARG A 192 -16.96 -5.91 1.51
N LEU A 193 -17.09 -5.30 2.68
CA LEU A 193 -16.17 -5.57 3.78
C LEU A 193 -16.40 -7.01 4.27
N GLU A 194 -15.39 -7.85 4.11
CA GLU A 194 -15.44 -9.26 4.56
C GLU A 194 -14.82 -9.42 5.94
N LYS A 195 -13.75 -8.65 6.22
CA LYS A 195 -12.94 -8.82 7.43
C LYS A 195 -12.25 -7.51 7.78
N ALA A 196 -12.14 -7.24 9.07
CA ALA A 196 -11.22 -6.26 9.65
C ALA A 196 -10.28 -7.03 10.58
N GLU A 197 -8.98 -7.00 10.32
CA GLU A 197 -8.00 -7.74 11.09
C GLU A 197 -6.99 -6.82 11.73
N ASP A 198 -6.97 -6.83 13.05
CA ASP A 198 -6.00 -6.09 13.84
C ASP A 198 -4.73 -6.92 13.99
N TYR A 199 -3.58 -6.33 13.75
CA TYR A 199 -2.28 -6.98 13.93
C TYR A 199 -1.32 -6.07 14.70
N VAL A 200 -0.35 -6.70 15.35
CA VAL A 200 0.73 -6.03 16.09
C VAL A 200 1.95 -5.97 15.17
N ILE A 201 2.53 -4.80 15.00
CA ILE A 201 3.77 -4.65 14.23
C ILE A 201 4.92 -5.34 14.98
N PRO A 202 5.67 -6.26 14.34
CA PRO A 202 6.77 -6.95 15.00
C PRO A 202 7.77 -6.01 15.67
N GLY A 203 8.15 -6.32 16.92
CA GLY A 203 9.11 -5.52 17.69
C GLY A 203 8.52 -4.26 18.34
N THR A 204 7.20 -4.09 18.32
CA THR A 204 6.48 -2.96 18.95
C THR A 204 5.22 -3.42 19.65
N ASP A 205 4.56 -2.48 20.39
CA ASP A 205 3.20 -2.62 20.90
C ASP A 205 2.17 -1.91 20.00
N VAL A 206 2.61 -1.37 18.86
CA VAL A 206 1.76 -0.64 17.93
C VAL A 206 0.86 -1.63 17.19
N ARG A 207 -0.44 -1.32 17.18
CA ARG A 207 -1.46 -2.11 16.47
C ARG A 207 -1.99 -1.32 15.28
N HIS A 208 -2.04 -1.98 14.15
CA HIS A 208 -2.71 -1.50 12.95
C HIS A 208 -3.83 -2.45 12.53
N ARG A 209 -4.64 -2.03 11.59
CA ARG A 209 -5.78 -2.78 11.06
C ARG A 209 -5.67 -2.91 9.55
N LEU A 210 -5.90 -4.11 9.05
CA LEU A 210 -6.09 -4.37 7.63
C LEU A 210 -7.57 -4.63 7.35
N LEU A 211 -8.17 -3.80 6.50
CA LEU A 211 -9.53 -3.98 6.03
C LEU A 211 -9.52 -4.79 4.72
N PHE A 212 -10.21 -5.92 4.71
CA PHE A 212 -10.37 -6.80 3.56
C PHE A 212 -11.69 -6.50 2.86
N ILE A 213 -11.63 -5.77 1.77
CA ILE A 213 -12.81 -5.40 0.99
C ILE A 213 -12.82 -6.22 -0.30
N LYS A 214 -13.77 -7.16 -0.36
CA LYS A 214 -13.95 -8.04 -1.52
C LYS A 214 -14.64 -7.29 -2.64
N LYS A 215 -14.15 -7.42 -3.87
CA LYS A 215 -14.86 -6.97 -5.06
C LYS A 215 -15.88 -8.03 -5.45
N VAL A 216 -17.16 -7.73 -5.28
CA VAL A 216 -18.28 -8.69 -5.50
C VAL A 216 -19.09 -8.43 -6.76
N LYS A 217 -18.97 -7.22 -7.33
CA LYS A 217 -19.62 -6.84 -8.62
C LYS A 217 -18.86 -5.70 -9.29
N GLU A 218 -19.05 -5.51 -10.58
CA GLU A 218 -18.45 -4.41 -11.33
C GLU A 218 -18.83 -3.04 -10.74
N THR A 219 -17.85 -2.14 -10.68
CA THR A 219 -18.10 -0.72 -10.32
C THR A 219 -18.81 -0.02 -11.49
N PRO A 220 -19.93 0.70 -11.26
CA PRO A 220 -20.63 1.42 -12.31
C PRO A 220 -19.74 2.39 -13.08
N LYS A 221 -19.92 2.51 -14.39
CA LYS A 221 -19.05 3.31 -15.29
C LYS A 221 -18.94 4.80 -14.94
N LYS A 222 -19.91 5.35 -14.19
CA LYS A 222 -19.89 6.75 -13.72
C LYS A 222 -18.87 6.99 -12.59
N TYR A 223 -18.24 5.95 -12.06
CA TYR A 223 -17.19 6.02 -11.05
C TYR A 223 -15.86 5.50 -11.62
N PRO A 224 -14.71 6.04 -11.18
CA PRO A 224 -14.60 7.12 -10.17
C PRO A 224 -15.03 8.47 -10.74
N ARG A 225 -15.52 9.34 -9.86
CA ARG A 225 -15.77 10.75 -10.17
C ARG A 225 -14.44 11.53 -10.13
N ALA A 226 -14.43 12.77 -10.63
CA ALA A 226 -13.28 13.66 -10.44
C ALA A 226 -12.97 13.87 -8.95
N PHE A 227 -11.69 13.86 -8.56
CA PHE A 227 -11.24 13.88 -7.16
C PHE A 227 -11.83 15.02 -6.32
N ALA A 228 -11.95 16.23 -6.91
CA ALA A 228 -12.57 17.36 -6.22
C ALA A 228 -14.03 17.07 -5.81
N LYS A 229 -14.77 16.30 -6.61
CA LYS A 229 -16.13 15.86 -6.32
C LYS A 229 -16.16 14.81 -5.22
N ILE A 230 -15.25 13.83 -5.31
CA ILE A 230 -15.10 12.76 -4.30
C ILE A 230 -14.79 13.37 -2.94
N LYS A 231 -13.80 14.28 -2.88
CA LYS A 231 -13.37 14.93 -1.63
C LYS A 231 -14.46 15.82 -1.01
N LYS A 232 -15.22 16.54 -1.85
CA LYS A 232 -16.27 17.45 -1.38
C LYS A 232 -17.51 16.69 -0.87
N ASN A 233 -17.86 15.61 -1.53
CA ASN A 233 -19.04 14.78 -1.26
C ASN A 233 -18.65 13.30 -1.44
N PRO A 234 -17.99 12.67 -0.46
CA PRO A 234 -17.79 11.21 -0.45
C PRO A 234 -19.13 10.48 -0.56
N LEU A 235 -19.11 9.26 -1.12
CA LEU A 235 -20.31 8.40 -1.21
C LEU A 235 -20.78 7.94 0.16
#